data_a34d057bcdfd61f7313f5533c727357a
#
_entry.id   a34d057bcdfd61f7313f5533c727357a
#
_cell.length_a   1.000
_cell.length_b   1.000
_cell.length_c   1.000
_cell.angle_alpha   90.00
_cell.angle_beta   90.00
_cell.angle_gamma   90.00
#
_symmetry.space_group_name_H-M   'P 1'
#
loop_
_entity.id
_entity.type
_entity.pdbx_description
1 polymer ?
#
loop_
_entity_poly.entity_id
_entity_poly.type
_entity_poly.pdbx_seq_one_letter_code
_entity_poly.pdbx_strand_id
1 'polypeptide(L)'
;TTSCDSIGIALDHQGASYTAKNEHASGNSRPPLMVIYAYLTFPDLLLDAQGISHHDECIAIHHQGQIMQCSDKAVSAGVMPGMTLSMGLTLCPKLLTQTYQPDAERRLLHRLALWAYQYSHQVAIWNKGLCIEVSKSKFLFGDLSALTQTLKQASMSQHFRIRLAFGYSPEMAALFVKEGLRPKEHAFEKTVSRLSIDVADIPAEQIKRLKNMGFRTIGDYFSAPSRARQARIHQNTFLYFNAVAGRHQTPLTWFTPPPVFHQSLEFLRGLESVDMLRFPIHRLTQDASHWLKQRLCTTSHMRWEITLEDRQIEHLPIVLNSPVNDASALADPTWIRLEQLQPRSPMTGIRLHIQQVHQSSPPKQDLFVKAHDTDRDQLIDRLTARLGSECIKTPCRQQDPRPEYANQLDTRATVYPLPHLPPRPIWLLHPPEALGASPENAGHRLLQGPERIESGWWDFEPACRRYWIGLFQQQRISWIYQDQHSKSWWLAGWFT
;
A
#
# COMPACT_ATOMS: atom_id res chain seq x y z
N THR A 1 -21.65 46.76 -14.33
CA THR A 1 -20.66 47.78 -13.85
C THR A 1 -19.86 47.21 -12.70
N THR A 2 -18.55 47.36 -12.79
CA THR A 2 -17.45 47.05 -11.86
C THR A 2 -16.92 45.61 -11.95
N SER A 3 -15.96 45.41 -12.73
CA SER A 3 -14.48 45.37 -12.77
C SER A 3 -13.90 44.25 -11.88
N CYS A 4 -13.43 43.19 -12.56
CA CYS A 4 -12.49 42.21 -12.03
C CYS A 4 -11.07 42.70 -12.25
N ASP A 5 -10.30 42.85 -11.20
CA ASP A 5 -8.86 43.05 -11.25
C ASP A 5 -8.12 41.72 -11.26
N SER A 6 -7.39 41.54 -12.33
CA SER A 6 -6.48 40.43 -12.57
C SER A 6 -5.14 40.76 -11.91
N ILE A 7 -4.68 39.92 -10.98
CA ILE A 7 -3.29 39.95 -10.49
C ILE A 7 -2.46 38.96 -11.29
N GLY A 8 -1.67 39.48 -12.22
CA GLY A 8 -0.65 38.75 -12.94
C GLY A 8 0.59 38.56 -12.06
N ILE A 9 1.05 37.32 -11.91
CA ILE A 9 2.35 37.01 -11.32
C ILE A 9 3.34 36.82 -12.47
N ALA A 10 4.25 37.77 -12.61
CA ALA A 10 5.39 37.68 -13.52
C ALA A 10 6.44 36.72 -12.95
N LEU A 11 6.86 35.76 -13.76
CA LEU A 11 8.02 34.92 -13.51
C LEU A 11 9.28 35.67 -13.88
N ASP A 12 10.09 36.04 -12.91
CA ASP A 12 11.40 36.63 -13.08
C ASP A 12 12.48 35.55 -13.09
N HIS A 13 13.12 35.36 -14.24
CA HIS A 13 14.30 34.53 -14.40
C HIS A 13 15.53 35.37 -14.03
N GLN A 14 16.08 35.18 -12.85
CA GLN A 14 17.45 35.60 -12.57
C GLN A 14 18.25 34.47 -11.94
N GLY A 15 19.26 34.03 -12.68
CA GLY A 15 20.26 33.07 -12.23
C GLY A 15 21.14 33.67 -11.12
N ALA A 16 21.13 33.04 -9.97
CA ALA A 16 22.05 33.34 -8.88
C ALA A 16 23.26 32.39 -8.94
N SER A 17 24.38 32.91 -9.43
CA SER A 17 25.71 32.29 -9.29
C SER A 17 26.19 32.43 -7.84
N TYR A 18 26.26 31.31 -7.11
CA TYR A 18 26.88 31.28 -5.77
C TYR A 18 28.41 31.17 -5.93
N THR A 19 29.10 32.27 -5.73
CA THR A 19 30.53 32.29 -5.44
C THR A 19 30.74 32.04 -3.96
N ALA A 20 31.33 30.90 -3.62
CA ALA A 20 31.74 30.59 -2.25
C ALA A 20 32.94 31.50 -1.86
N LYS A 21 32.71 32.44 -0.95
CA LYS A 21 33.78 33.11 -0.20
C LYS A 21 34.22 32.19 0.95
N ASN A 22 35.52 31.85 0.92
CA ASN A 22 36.24 31.26 2.07
C ASN A 22 36.32 32.30 3.18
N GLU A 23 35.60 32.08 4.28
CA GLU A 23 35.91 32.73 5.56
C GLU A 23 36.48 31.68 6.53
N HIS A 24 37.74 31.89 6.93
CA HIS A 24 38.37 31.21 8.05
C HIS A 24 37.66 31.64 9.34
N ALA A 25 36.91 30.73 9.95
CA ALA A 25 36.47 30.87 11.32
C ALA A 25 36.86 29.60 12.10
N SER A 26 37.84 29.80 12.99
CA SER A 26 38.17 28.87 14.07
C SER A 26 37.03 28.83 15.06
N GLY A 27 36.44 27.63 15.27
CA GLY A 27 35.43 27.41 16.31
C GLY A 27 34.77 26.05 16.12
N ASN A 28 35.01 25.17 17.04
CA ASN A 28 34.40 23.88 17.42
C ASN A 28 33.18 23.43 16.54
N SER A 29 33.39 23.16 15.26
CA SER A 29 32.39 22.59 14.38
C SER A 29 32.44 21.07 14.52
N ARG A 30 31.33 20.47 15.02
CA ARG A 30 31.07 19.04 14.88
C ARG A 30 31.34 18.67 13.42
N PRO A 31 32.08 17.56 13.16
CA PRO A 31 32.32 17.14 11.79
C PRO A 31 30.96 17.02 11.08
N PRO A 32 30.87 17.44 9.80
CA PRO A 32 29.63 17.32 9.04
C PRO A 32 29.16 15.85 9.16
N LEU A 33 27.91 15.64 9.54
CA LEU A 33 27.31 14.32 9.63
C LEU A 33 27.52 13.64 8.27
N MET A 34 28.46 12.67 8.22
CA MET A 34 28.72 11.93 6.99
C MET A 34 27.45 11.18 6.60
N VAL A 35 27.02 11.41 5.37
CA VAL A 35 25.83 10.73 4.82
C VAL A 35 26.17 9.26 4.65
N ILE A 36 25.28 8.38 5.13
CA ILE A 36 25.45 6.94 5.01
C ILE A 36 24.40 6.41 4.04
N TYR A 37 24.86 5.66 3.07
CA TYR A 37 24.03 4.97 2.09
C TYR A 37 24.06 3.47 2.34
N ALA A 38 22.89 2.83 2.25
CA ALA A 38 22.78 1.39 2.09
C ALA A 38 22.57 1.09 0.61
N TYR A 39 23.35 0.18 0.04
CA TYR A 39 23.10 -0.33 -1.29
C TYR A 39 22.61 -1.78 -1.20
N LEU A 40 21.46 -2.05 -1.80
CA LEU A 40 20.79 -3.34 -1.83
C LEU A 40 20.77 -3.90 -3.24
N THR A 41 21.21 -5.14 -3.39
CA THR A 41 21.04 -5.91 -4.63
C THR A 41 20.17 -7.14 -4.37
N PHE A 42 19.53 -7.58 -5.42
CA PHE A 42 18.59 -8.69 -5.41
C PHE A 42 19.16 -9.81 -6.30
N PRO A 43 19.75 -10.86 -5.69
CA PRO A 43 20.41 -11.91 -6.46
C PRO A 43 19.51 -12.59 -7.49
N ASP A 44 18.22 -12.68 -7.21
CA ASP A 44 17.22 -13.34 -8.04
C ASP A 44 16.32 -12.39 -8.82
N LEU A 45 16.77 -11.14 -9.02
CA LEU A 45 15.96 -10.04 -9.55
C LEU A 45 15.15 -10.41 -10.81
N LEU A 46 15.79 -11.07 -11.78
CA LEU A 46 15.13 -11.40 -13.04
C LEU A 46 14.16 -12.58 -12.90
N LEU A 47 14.48 -13.54 -12.04
CA LEU A 47 13.59 -14.67 -11.71
C LEU A 47 12.36 -14.16 -10.96
N ASP A 48 12.59 -13.37 -9.91
CA ASP A 48 11.52 -12.77 -9.10
C ASP A 48 10.62 -11.82 -9.92
N ALA A 49 11.19 -11.10 -10.90
CA ALA A 49 10.45 -10.21 -11.79
C ALA A 49 9.42 -10.96 -12.65
N GLN A 50 9.69 -12.21 -12.96
CA GLN A 50 8.81 -13.07 -13.77
C GLN A 50 7.95 -14.00 -12.91
N GLY A 51 7.84 -13.74 -11.59
CA GLY A 51 6.98 -14.50 -10.70
C GLY A 51 7.50 -15.89 -10.33
N ILE A 52 8.79 -16.17 -10.60
CA ILE A 52 9.44 -17.45 -10.29
C ILE A 52 9.90 -17.41 -8.83
N SER A 53 9.01 -17.66 -7.90
CA SER A 53 9.29 -17.54 -6.47
C SER A 53 9.79 -18.84 -5.82
N HIS A 54 9.76 -19.98 -6.51
CA HIS A 54 10.24 -21.26 -5.96
C HIS A 54 11.23 -21.91 -6.93
N HIS A 55 12.48 -21.99 -6.47
CA HIS A 55 13.63 -22.48 -7.22
C HIS A 55 13.70 -24.02 -7.35
N ASP A 56 12.57 -24.71 -7.27
CA ASP A 56 12.53 -26.17 -7.38
C ASP A 56 12.66 -26.70 -8.81
N GLU A 57 12.65 -25.83 -9.80
CA GLU A 57 12.83 -26.16 -11.20
C GLU A 57 14.11 -25.58 -11.79
N CYS A 58 14.67 -26.22 -12.80
CA CYS A 58 15.78 -25.68 -13.59
C CYS A 58 15.26 -24.62 -14.53
N ILE A 59 15.45 -23.34 -14.22
CA ILE A 59 14.94 -22.22 -14.98
C ILE A 59 16.09 -21.28 -15.35
N ALA A 60 16.06 -20.74 -16.57
CA ALA A 60 17.00 -19.72 -17.03
C ALA A 60 16.26 -18.57 -17.73
N ILE A 61 16.68 -17.35 -17.42
CA ILE A 61 16.28 -16.13 -18.13
C ILE A 61 17.34 -15.81 -19.16
N HIS A 62 16.94 -15.65 -20.44
CA HIS A 62 17.86 -15.35 -21.52
C HIS A 62 17.48 -14.07 -22.27
N HIS A 63 18.48 -13.45 -22.86
CA HIS A 63 18.33 -12.31 -23.78
C HIS A 63 19.24 -12.52 -24.99
N GLN A 64 18.72 -12.40 -26.20
CA GLN A 64 19.47 -12.58 -27.46
C GLN A 64 20.31 -13.89 -27.50
N GLY A 65 19.75 -14.95 -26.96
CA GLY A 65 20.44 -16.27 -26.98
C GLY A 65 21.50 -16.47 -25.90
N GLN A 66 21.71 -15.51 -25.00
CA GLN A 66 22.60 -15.64 -23.85
C GLN A 66 21.83 -15.71 -22.53
N ILE A 67 22.24 -16.58 -21.63
CA ILE A 67 21.66 -16.73 -20.29
C ILE A 67 22.12 -15.58 -19.42
N MET A 68 21.15 -14.81 -18.91
CA MET A 68 21.39 -13.68 -18.00
C MET A 68 21.34 -14.10 -16.53
N GLN A 69 20.41 -14.96 -16.18
CA GLN A 69 20.21 -15.46 -14.81
C GLN A 69 19.63 -16.85 -14.84
N CYS A 70 19.95 -17.68 -13.84
CA CYS A 70 19.41 -19.04 -13.71
C CYS A 70 19.14 -19.38 -12.25
N SER A 71 18.22 -20.33 -12.01
CA SER A 71 17.88 -20.82 -10.69
C SER A 71 19.02 -21.62 -10.06
N ASP A 72 19.03 -21.75 -8.74
CA ASP A 72 20.05 -22.51 -8.00
C ASP A 72 20.13 -23.97 -8.48
N LYS A 73 19.01 -24.59 -8.87
CA LYS A 73 18.99 -25.94 -9.49
C LYS A 73 19.65 -25.99 -10.87
N ALA A 74 19.43 -24.97 -11.70
CA ALA A 74 20.09 -24.88 -12.99
C ALA A 74 21.59 -24.66 -12.83
N VAL A 75 22.02 -23.85 -11.85
CA VAL A 75 23.43 -23.69 -11.48
C VAL A 75 24.04 -25.04 -11.04
N SER A 76 23.31 -25.80 -10.23
CA SER A 76 23.76 -27.14 -9.77
C SER A 76 23.86 -28.14 -10.93
N ALA A 77 23.09 -27.94 -12.00
CA ALA A 77 23.19 -28.71 -13.25
C ALA A 77 24.30 -28.21 -14.19
N GLY A 78 25.08 -27.18 -13.77
CA GLY A 78 26.21 -26.64 -14.55
C GLY A 78 25.83 -25.45 -15.47
N VAL A 79 24.57 -24.99 -15.45
CA VAL A 79 24.14 -23.85 -16.26
C VAL A 79 24.54 -22.54 -15.55
N MET A 80 25.27 -21.67 -16.25
CA MET A 80 25.77 -20.42 -15.67
C MET A 80 25.35 -19.19 -16.49
N PRO A 81 25.17 -18.03 -15.84
CA PRO A 81 25.02 -16.76 -16.55
C PRO A 81 26.19 -16.50 -17.50
N GLY A 82 25.89 -15.93 -18.68
CA GLY A 82 26.85 -15.68 -19.75
C GLY A 82 27.01 -16.82 -20.76
N MET A 83 26.51 -18.04 -20.48
CA MET A 83 26.46 -19.13 -21.43
C MET A 83 25.43 -18.87 -22.53
N THR A 84 25.64 -19.52 -23.71
CA THR A 84 24.61 -19.52 -24.74
C THR A 84 23.45 -20.43 -24.32
N LEU A 85 22.25 -20.10 -24.78
CA LEU A 85 21.03 -20.86 -24.48
C LEU A 85 21.17 -22.33 -24.92
N SER A 86 21.77 -22.59 -26.11
CA SER A 86 22.00 -23.94 -26.64
C SER A 86 22.91 -24.74 -25.72
N MET A 87 23.98 -24.17 -25.21
CA MET A 87 24.85 -24.80 -24.23
C MET A 87 24.13 -25.14 -22.92
N GLY A 88 23.30 -24.21 -22.41
CA GLY A 88 22.47 -24.44 -21.22
C GLY A 88 21.49 -25.58 -21.38
N LEU A 89 20.82 -25.68 -22.54
CA LEU A 89 19.90 -26.80 -22.87
C LEU A 89 20.63 -28.16 -23.04
N THR A 90 21.88 -28.11 -23.49
CA THR A 90 22.69 -29.33 -23.56
C THR A 90 23.08 -29.86 -22.19
N LEU A 91 23.42 -28.94 -21.26
CA LEU A 91 23.78 -29.29 -19.88
C LEU A 91 22.55 -29.73 -19.06
N CYS A 92 21.43 -29.12 -19.30
CA CYS A 92 20.18 -29.38 -18.59
C CYS A 92 19.02 -29.52 -19.59
N PRO A 93 18.71 -30.73 -20.10
CA PRO A 93 17.62 -30.94 -21.08
C PRO A 93 16.23 -30.57 -20.57
N LYS A 94 16.04 -30.48 -19.23
CA LYS A 94 14.80 -30.04 -18.56
C LYS A 94 14.79 -28.56 -18.24
N LEU A 95 15.70 -27.79 -18.82
CA LEU A 95 15.80 -26.34 -18.54
C LEU A 95 14.58 -25.61 -19.11
N LEU A 96 13.80 -25.01 -18.24
CA LEU A 96 12.74 -24.10 -18.64
C LEU A 96 13.37 -22.75 -18.95
N THR A 97 13.02 -22.17 -20.09
CA THR A 97 13.65 -20.92 -20.54
C THR A 97 12.62 -19.81 -20.70
N GLN A 98 12.98 -18.63 -20.27
CA GLN A 98 12.17 -17.44 -20.48
C GLN A 98 12.98 -16.29 -21.06
N THR A 99 12.32 -15.52 -21.92
CA THR A 99 12.93 -14.31 -22.48
C THR A 99 12.90 -13.18 -21.46
N TYR A 100 14.01 -12.46 -21.32
CA TYR A 100 14.12 -11.30 -20.47
C TYR A 100 13.10 -10.23 -20.86
N GLN A 101 12.38 -9.73 -19.85
CA GLN A 101 11.36 -8.69 -19.98
C GLN A 101 11.80 -7.45 -19.17
N PRO A 102 12.26 -6.36 -19.83
CA PRO A 102 12.71 -5.13 -19.16
C PRO A 102 11.62 -4.49 -18.30
N ASP A 103 10.36 -4.56 -18.75
CA ASP A 103 9.24 -3.96 -18.02
C ASP A 103 8.92 -4.73 -16.74
N ALA A 104 9.08 -6.05 -16.72
CA ALA A 104 8.92 -6.86 -15.53
C ALA A 104 10.00 -6.53 -14.48
N GLU A 105 11.26 -6.40 -14.89
CA GLU A 105 12.34 -5.94 -14.02
C GLU A 105 12.05 -4.56 -13.45
N ARG A 106 11.60 -3.61 -14.28
CA ARG A 106 11.25 -2.26 -13.85
C ARG A 106 10.12 -2.26 -12.83
N ARG A 107 9.04 -3.01 -13.10
CA ARG A 107 7.91 -3.15 -12.16
C ARG A 107 8.37 -3.70 -10.81
N LEU A 108 9.22 -4.73 -10.82
CA LEU A 108 9.77 -5.30 -9.58
C LEU A 108 10.63 -4.29 -8.82
N LEU A 109 11.54 -3.59 -9.48
CA LEU A 109 12.38 -2.57 -8.83
C LEU A 109 11.55 -1.45 -8.21
N HIS A 110 10.47 -1.01 -8.88
CA HIS A 110 9.54 -0.03 -8.31
C HIS A 110 8.82 -0.57 -7.06
N ARG A 111 8.39 -1.83 -7.08
CA ARG A 111 7.79 -2.48 -5.91
C ARG A 111 8.78 -2.61 -4.75
N LEU A 112 10.01 -3.00 -5.04
CA LEU A 112 11.09 -3.08 -4.05
C LEU A 112 11.47 -1.70 -3.50
N ALA A 113 11.43 -0.65 -4.33
CA ALA A 113 11.62 0.72 -3.88
C ALA A 113 10.49 1.18 -2.93
N LEU A 114 9.25 0.82 -3.24
CA LEU A 114 8.11 1.07 -2.36
C LEU A 114 8.28 0.32 -1.02
N TRP A 115 8.70 -0.94 -1.04
CA TRP A 115 9.02 -1.70 0.17
C TRP A 115 10.15 -1.04 0.98
N ALA A 116 11.21 -0.58 0.32
CA ALA A 116 12.34 0.05 0.97
C ALA A 116 12.01 1.44 1.56
N TYR A 117 11.00 2.11 1.02
CA TYR A 117 10.55 3.45 1.45
C TYR A 117 10.08 3.48 2.92
N GLN A 118 9.70 2.34 3.51
CA GLN A 118 9.35 2.24 4.93
C GLN A 118 10.56 2.44 5.86
N TYR A 119 11.79 2.30 5.36
CA TYR A 119 13.03 2.44 6.15
C TYR A 119 13.68 3.82 5.96
N SER A 120 13.42 4.48 4.85
CA SER A 120 13.85 5.85 4.58
C SER A 120 13.01 6.45 3.46
N HIS A 121 12.71 7.75 3.56
CA HIS A 121 12.05 8.49 2.47
C HIS A 121 12.97 8.78 1.28
N GLN A 122 14.28 8.58 1.44
CA GLN A 122 15.29 8.76 0.39
C GLN A 122 15.75 7.41 -0.15
N VAL A 123 14.97 6.87 -1.08
CA VAL A 123 15.24 5.63 -1.81
C VAL A 123 15.43 5.98 -3.28
N ALA A 124 16.44 5.45 -3.92
CA ALA A 124 16.67 5.59 -5.36
C ALA A 124 16.89 4.22 -6.00
N ILE A 125 16.30 4.02 -7.18
CA ILE A 125 16.61 2.88 -8.03
C ILE A 125 17.89 3.21 -8.76
N TRP A 126 18.94 2.43 -8.51
CA TRP A 126 20.28 2.69 -9.04
C TRP A 126 21.02 1.37 -9.32
N ASN A 127 21.69 1.27 -10.48
CA ASN A 127 22.50 0.09 -10.87
C ASN A 127 21.82 -1.27 -10.63
N LYS A 128 20.55 -1.43 -11.06
CA LYS A 128 19.76 -2.66 -10.88
C LYS A 128 19.56 -3.07 -9.42
N GLY A 129 19.67 -2.11 -8.52
CA GLY A 129 19.44 -2.27 -7.09
C GLY A 129 18.77 -1.04 -6.49
N LEU A 130 18.81 -0.94 -5.18
CA LEU A 130 18.29 0.20 -4.44
C LEU A 130 19.41 0.87 -3.66
N CYS A 131 19.49 2.19 -3.76
CA CYS A 131 20.32 3.02 -2.91
C CYS A 131 19.41 3.76 -1.91
N ILE A 132 19.68 3.61 -0.61
CA ILE A 132 18.86 4.18 0.46
C ILE A 132 19.75 5.06 1.34
N GLU A 133 19.37 6.31 1.55
CA GLU A 133 20.02 7.16 2.53
C GLU A 133 19.52 6.80 3.94
N VAL A 134 20.41 6.42 4.84
CA VAL A 134 20.04 5.86 6.16
C VAL A 134 20.62 6.62 7.35
N SER A 135 21.27 7.76 7.13
CA SER A 135 21.95 8.51 8.19
C SER A 135 21.03 8.85 9.36
N LYS A 136 19.80 9.26 9.07
CA LYS A 136 18.78 9.57 10.08
C LYS A 136 18.05 8.32 10.54
N SER A 137 17.78 7.41 9.62
CA SER A 137 17.00 6.19 9.89
C SER A 137 17.72 5.23 10.81
N LYS A 138 19.05 5.19 10.80
CA LYS A 138 19.83 4.31 11.71
C LYS A 138 19.47 4.51 13.17
N PHE A 139 19.12 5.73 13.59
CA PHE A 139 18.73 6.01 14.99
C PHE A 139 17.37 5.44 15.37
N LEU A 140 16.48 5.24 14.40
CA LEU A 140 15.17 4.62 14.62
C LEU A 140 15.29 3.10 14.81
N PHE A 141 16.30 2.49 14.19
CA PHE A 141 16.50 1.04 14.20
C PHE A 141 17.65 0.59 15.10
N GLY A 142 18.32 1.54 15.80
CA GLY A 142 19.44 1.30 16.67
C GLY A 142 20.78 1.59 16.00
N ASP A 143 21.37 0.61 15.32
CA ASP A 143 22.62 0.76 14.57
C ASP A 143 22.51 0.13 13.16
N LEU A 144 23.59 0.21 12.37
CA LEU A 144 23.64 -0.39 11.05
C LEU A 144 23.51 -1.92 11.06
N SER A 145 23.91 -2.56 12.16
CA SER A 145 23.79 -4.01 12.33
C SER A 145 22.33 -4.42 12.55
N ALA A 146 21.65 -3.70 13.45
CA ALA A 146 20.22 -3.89 13.70
C ALA A 146 19.37 -3.59 12.44
N LEU A 147 19.67 -2.50 11.73
CA LEU A 147 19.03 -2.20 10.44
C LEU A 147 19.25 -3.32 9.41
N THR A 148 20.47 -3.91 9.36
CA THR A 148 20.77 -5.06 8.51
C THR A 148 19.88 -6.26 8.83
N GLN A 149 19.68 -6.57 10.10
CA GLN A 149 18.84 -7.68 10.54
C GLN A 149 17.38 -7.42 10.19
N THR A 150 16.89 -6.22 10.46
CA THR A 150 15.53 -5.79 10.12
C THR A 150 15.25 -5.93 8.62
N LEU A 151 16.13 -5.42 7.75
CA LEU A 151 16.01 -5.51 6.30
C LEU A 151 16.02 -6.97 5.81
N LYS A 152 16.88 -7.82 6.40
CA LYS A 152 16.92 -9.24 6.04
C LYS A 152 15.67 -9.99 6.47
N GLN A 153 15.19 -9.79 7.69
CA GLN A 153 13.97 -10.43 8.18
C GLN A 153 12.76 -10.01 7.33
N ALA A 154 12.66 -8.71 7.04
CA ALA A 154 11.60 -8.19 6.19
C ALA A 154 11.67 -8.71 4.75
N SER A 155 12.87 -8.90 4.19
CA SER A 155 13.02 -9.49 2.85
C SER A 155 12.63 -10.96 2.83
N MET A 156 12.92 -11.72 3.88
CA MET A 156 12.50 -13.11 4.01
C MET A 156 10.98 -13.25 4.11
N SER A 157 10.31 -12.39 4.86
CA SER A 157 8.85 -12.38 4.97
C SER A 157 8.16 -12.05 3.64
N GLN A 158 8.84 -11.33 2.74
CA GLN A 158 8.39 -11.00 1.39
C GLN A 158 8.91 -11.98 0.32
N HIS A 159 9.60 -13.06 0.73
CA HIS A 159 10.14 -14.13 -0.14
C HIS A 159 11.12 -13.65 -1.21
N PHE A 160 11.96 -12.66 -0.91
CA PHE A 160 13.06 -12.28 -1.80
C PHE A 160 14.40 -12.21 -1.06
N ARG A 161 15.47 -12.51 -1.77
CA ARG A 161 16.84 -12.49 -1.22
C ARG A 161 17.48 -11.12 -1.44
N ILE A 162 18.21 -10.61 -0.44
CA ILE A 162 18.98 -9.37 -0.55
C ILE A 162 20.45 -9.57 -0.20
N ARG A 163 21.31 -8.82 -0.88
CA ARG A 163 22.66 -8.52 -0.46
C ARG A 163 22.75 -7.03 -0.20
N LEU A 164 23.34 -6.62 0.91
CA LEU A 164 23.44 -5.22 1.26
C LEU A 164 24.76 -4.90 1.95
N ALA A 165 25.25 -3.69 1.77
CA ALA A 165 26.33 -3.08 2.52
C ALA A 165 26.09 -1.57 2.66
N PHE A 166 26.81 -0.95 3.60
CA PHE A 166 26.75 0.48 3.86
C PHE A 166 28.05 1.15 3.44
N GLY A 167 27.98 2.43 3.09
CA GLY A 167 29.13 3.24 2.74
C GLY A 167 28.82 4.73 2.82
N TYR A 168 29.84 5.57 2.74
CA TYR A 168 29.67 7.04 2.69
C TYR A 168 29.24 7.56 1.30
N SER A 169 29.15 6.66 0.33
CA SER A 169 28.61 6.95 -0.99
C SER A 169 27.93 5.71 -1.57
N PRO A 170 27.02 5.85 -2.55
CA PRO A 170 26.44 4.75 -3.29
C PRO A 170 27.48 3.80 -3.88
N GLU A 171 28.55 4.34 -4.49
CA GLU A 171 29.64 3.59 -5.12
C GLU A 171 30.43 2.78 -4.09
N MET A 172 30.75 3.38 -2.94
CA MET A 172 31.44 2.67 -1.86
C MET A 172 30.60 1.49 -1.36
N ALA A 173 29.32 1.71 -1.11
CA ALA A 173 28.40 0.66 -0.67
C ALA A 173 28.26 -0.44 -1.73
N ALA A 174 28.21 -0.07 -3.03
CA ALA A 174 28.14 -1.03 -4.13
C ALA A 174 29.41 -1.90 -4.24
N LEU A 175 30.59 -1.30 -4.06
CA LEU A 175 31.85 -2.05 -4.00
C LEU A 175 31.84 -3.09 -2.87
N PHE A 176 31.36 -2.71 -1.68
CA PHE A 176 31.28 -3.64 -0.55
C PHE A 176 30.27 -4.77 -0.80
N VAL A 177 29.13 -4.49 -1.46
CA VAL A 177 28.17 -5.54 -1.85
C VAL A 177 28.80 -6.49 -2.85
N LYS A 178 29.51 -5.98 -3.86
CA LYS A 178 30.19 -6.76 -4.91
C LYS A 178 31.22 -7.72 -4.32
N GLU A 179 32.00 -7.25 -3.35
CA GLU A 179 33.01 -8.04 -2.65
C GLU A 179 32.47 -8.85 -1.46
N GLY A 180 31.17 -8.80 -1.18
CA GLY A 180 30.57 -9.50 -0.05
C GLY A 180 31.00 -8.96 1.34
N LEU A 181 31.54 -7.73 1.38
CA LEU A 181 32.08 -7.12 2.59
C LEU A 181 30.99 -6.35 3.35
N ARG A 182 31.09 -6.36 4.68
CA ARG A 182 30.18 -5.62 5.58
C ARG A 182 30.99 -4.95 6.69
N PRO A 183 31.81 -3.95 6.36
CA PRO A 183 32.61 -3.27 7.36
C PRO A 183 31.71 -2.47 8.33
N LYS A 184 32.22 -2.26 9.55
CA LYS A 184 31.63 -1.33 10.50
C LYS A 184 31.85 0.10 10.01
N GLU A 185 31.00 1.05 10.41
CA GLU A 185 31.04 2.45 9.94
C GLU A 185 32.44 3.08 10.05
N HIS A 186 33.12 2.92 11.21
CA HIS A 186 34.46 3.47 11.43
C HIS A 186 35.55 2.82 10.57
N ALA A 187 35.27 1.72 9.89
CA ALA A 187 36.20 1.01 9.03
C ALA A 187 35.97 1.20 7.53
N PHE A 188 34.97 1.97 7.11
CA PHE A 188 34.61 2.13 5.68
C PHE A 188 35.80 2.59 4.84
N GLU A 189 36.45 3.70 5.21
CA GLU A 189 37.58 4.24 4.46
C GLU A 189 38.79 3.27 4.43
N LYS A 190 39.10 2.65 5.57
CA LYS A 190 40.17 1.67 5.65
C LYS A 190 39.91 0.44 4.81
N THR A 191 38.63 -0.02 4.77
CA THR A 191 38.25 -1.20 4.02
C THR A 191 38.26 -0.92 2.51
N VAL A 192 37.70 0.21 2.05
CA VAL A 192 37.71 0.56 0.63
C VAL A 192 39.13 0.77 0.09
N SER A 193 40.03 1.36 0.91
CA SER A 193 41.42 1.56 0.54
C SER A 193 42.19 0.27 0.29
N ARG A 194 41.80 -0.83 0.92
CA ARG A 194 42.44 -2.15 0.76
C ARG A 194 41.92 -2.94 -0.45
N LEU A 195 40.81 -2.51 -1.06
CA LEU A 195 40.27 -3.20 -2.23
C LEU A 195 41.22 -3.08 -3.43
N SER A 196 41.29 -4.18 -4.21
CA SER A 196 41.98 -4.16 -5.50
C SER A 196 41.34 -3.14 -6.45
N ILE A 197 42.14 -2.51 -7.27
CA ILE A 197 41.65 -1.61 -8.32
C ILE A 197 40.74 -2.34 -9.33
N ASP A 198 40.89 -3.67 -9.45
CA ASP A 198 40.12 -4.52 -10.36
C ASP A 198 38.62 -4.58 -10.07
N VAL A 199 38.25 -4.32 -8.80
CA VAL A 199 36.85 -4.37 -8.39
C VAL A 199 36.08 -3.10 -8.78
N ALA A 200 36.79 -2.03 -9.16
CA ALA A 200 36.21 -0.76 -9.55
C ALA A 200 35.27 -0.92 -10.77
N ASP A 201 34.13 -0.25 -10.71
CA ASP A 201 33.14 -0.25 -11.81
C ASP A 201 33.50 0.80 -12.87
N ILE A 202 34.61 0.55 -13.55
CA ILE A 202 35.18 1.40 -14.63
C ILE A 202 35.58 0.51 -15.81
N PRO A 203 35.70 1.05 -17.04
CA PRO A 203 36.10 0.28 -18.20
C PRO A 203 37.42 -0.48 -17.98
N ALA A 204 37.51 -1.71 -18.45
CA ALA A 204 38.68 -2.59 -18.30
C ALA A 204 39.99 -1.96 -18.81
N GLU A 205 39.91 -1.15 -19.88
CA GLU A 205 41.03 -0.40 -20.41
C GLU A 205 41.57 0.61 -19.37
N GLN A 206 40.70 1.28 -18.63
CA GLN A 206 41.10 2.23 -17.58
C GLN A 206 41.72 1.48 -16.39
N ILE A 207 41.20 0.31 -16.01
CA ILE A 207 41.83 -0.57 -15.01
C ILE A 207 43.24 -0.93 -15.42
N LYS A 208 43.45 -1.38 -16.66
CA LYS A 208 44.77 -1.72 -17.22
C LYS A 208 45.72 -0.50 -17.18
N ARG A 209 45.22 0.67 -17.54
CA ARG A 209 46.00 1.94 -17.51
C ARG A 209 46.43 2.29 -16.08
N LEU A 210 45.51 2.18 -15.10
CA LEU A 210 45.82 2.44 -13.69
C LEU A 210 46.88 1.47 -13.16
N LYS A 211 46.79 0.18 -13.50
CA LYS A 211 47.80 -0.82 -13.15
C LYS A 211 49.16 -0.53 -13.75
N ASN A 212 49.23 -0.10 -14.99
CA ASN A 212 50.46 0.32 -15.64
C ASN A 212 51.09 1.58 -14.98
N MET A 213 50.25 2.41 -14.33
CA MET A 213 50.72 3.54 -13.53
C MET A 213 51.16 3.14 -12.10
N GLY A 214 51.11 1.87 -11.76
CA GLY A 214 51.52 1.33 -10.46
C GLY A 214 50.44 1.22 -9.40
N PHE A 215 49.20 1.60 -9.69
CA PHE A 215 48.10 1.48 -8.73
C PHE A 215 47.61 0.03 -8.66
N ARG A 216 47.70 -0.58 -7.48
CA ARG A 216 47.24 -1.94 -7.21
C ARG A 216 45.92 -1.94 -6.42
N THR A 217 45.83 -1.01 -5.48
CA THR A 217 44.65 -0.84 -4.61
C THR A 217 43.98 0.52 -4.83
N ILE A 218 42.74 0.63 -4.38
CA ILE A 218 42.04 1.91 -4.35
C ILE A 218 42.75 2.91 -3.42
N GLY A 219 43.41 2.41 -2.36
CA GLY A 219 44.24 3.21 -1.45
C GLY A 219 45.44 3.81 -2.12
N ASP A 220 46.13 3.06 -3.01
CA ASP A 220 47.27 3.60 -3.77
C ASP A 220 46.80 4.78 -4.64
N TYR A 221 45.64 4.64 -5.26
CA TYR A 221 45.05 5.72 -6.05
C TYR A 221 44.74 6.96 -5.19
N PHE A 222 44.17 6.77 -3.97
CA PHE A 222 43.85 7.91 -3.10
C PHE A 222 45.10 8.60 -2.51
N SER A 223 46.17 7.87 -2.33
CA SER A 223 47.45 8.40 -1.81
C SER A 223 48.19 9.24 -2.82
N ALA A 224 47.91 9.10 -4.13
CA ALA A 224 48.54 9.89 -5.17
C ALA A 224 48.07 11.37 -5.16
N PRO A 225 48.96 12.33 -5.47
CA PRO A 225 48.60 13.76 -5.52
C PRO A 225 47.41 14.03 -6.48
N SER A 226 46.46 14.84 -6.04
CA SER A 226 45.21 15.11 -6.78
C SER A 226 45.45 15.68 -8.18
N ARG A 227 46.41 16.61 -8.32
CA ARG A 227 46.81 17.20 -9.61
C ARG A 227 47.36 16.15 -10.59
N ALA A 228 48.17 15.21 -10.12
CA ALA A 228 48.73 14.13 -10.94
C ALA A 228 47.66 13.15 -11.42
N ARG A 229 46.68 12.88 -10.60
CA ARG A 229 45.50 12.03 -10.95
C ARG A 229 44.64 12.70 -12.03
N GLN A 230 44.30 13.97 -11.84
CA GLN A 230 43.47 14.74 -12.78
C GLN A 230 44.10 14.92 -14.16
N ALA A 231 45.41 15.10 -14.22
CA ALA A 231 46.12 15.33 -15.48
C ALA A 231 46.30 14.06 -16.33
N ARG A 232 46.29 12.86 -15.73
CA ARG A 232 46.68 11.60 -16.40
C ARG A 232 45.58 10.58 -16.53
N ILE A 233 44.42 10.80 -15.89
CA ILE A 233 43.34 9.83 -15.79
C ILE A 233 42.09 10.39 -16.49
N HIS A 234 41.33 9.51 -17.14
CA HIS A 234 40.09 9.89 -17.80
C HIS A 234 39.11 10.52 -16.80
N GLN A 235 38.44 11.59 -17.20
CA GLN A 235 37.57 12.38 -16.32
C GLN A 235 36.52 11.53 -15.60
N ASN A 236 35.86 10.60 -16.29
CA ASN A 236 34.86 9.75 -15.70
C ASN A 236 35.45 8.83 -14.62
N THR A 237 36.65 8.33 -14.83
CA THR A 237 37.38 7.51 -13.83
C THR A 237 37.76 8.34 -12.61
N PHE A 238 38.19 9.58 -12.82
CA PHE A 238 38.48 10.51 -11.74
C PHE A 238 37.22 10.86 -10.92
N LEU A 239 36.08 11.12 -11.58
CA LEU A 239 34.80 11.37 -10.93
C LEU A 239 34.31 10.14 -10.15
N TYR A 240 34.42 8.96 -10.74
CA TYR A 240 34.05 7.69 -10.05
C TYR A 240 34.81 7.50 -8.73
N PHE A 241 36.14 7.64 -8.73
CA PHE A 241 36.89 7.50 -7.47
C PHE A 241 36.63 8.62 -6.47
N ASN A 242 36.32 9.83 -6.93
CA ASN A 242 35.86 10.90 -6.06
C ASN A 242 34.49 10.58 -5.44
N ALA A 243 33.57 9.95 -6.20
CA ALA A 243 32.33 9.47 -5.69
C ALA A 243 32.54 8.33 -4.67
N VAL A 244 33.40 7.35 -4.97
CA VAL A 244 33.79 6.29 -4.01
C VAL A 244 34.32 6.87 -2.72
N ALA A 245 35.12 7.95 -2.78
CA ALA A 245 35.66 8.64 -1.60
C ALA A 245 34.64 9.56 -0.88
N GLY A 246 33.39 9.66 -1.37
CA GLY A 246 32.41 10.58 -0.83
C GLY A 246 32.68 12.08 -1.11
N ARG A 247 33.65 12.39 -1.97
CA ARG A 247 34.05 13.76 -2.33
C ARG A 247 33.24 14.35 -3.49
N HIS A 248 32.51 13.49 -4.19
CA HIS A 248 31.58 13.86 -5.27
C HIS A 248 30.23 13.19 -4.99
N GLN A 249 29.16 13.97 -5.02
CA GLN A 249 27.82 13.44 -4.83
C GLN A 249 27.31 12.89 -6.16
N THR A 250 26.95 11.61 -6.16
CA THR A 250 26.26 10.98 -7.28
C THR A 250 24.85 11.51 -7.36
N PRO A 251 24.43 12.03 -8.50
CA PRO A 251 23.05 12.47 -8.67
C PRO A 251 22.11 11.25 -8.61
N LEU A 252 21.35 11.13 -7.54
CA LEU A 252 20.34 10.09 -7.37
C LEU A 252 18.95 10.68 -7.62
N THR A 253 18.16 9.98 -8.43
CA THR A 253 16.73 10.30 -8.58
C THR A 253 15.96 9.59 -7.49
N TRP A 254 15.42 10.36 -6.55
CA TRP A 254 14.66 9.81 -5.42
C TRP A 254 13.31 9.28 -5.88
N PHE A 255 12.99 8.08 -5.41
CA PHE A 255 11.72 7.43 -5.68
C PHE A 255 10.60 8.19 -4.97
N THR A 256 9.55 8.49 -5.71
CA THR A 256 8.32 9.06 -5.17
C THR A 256 7.22 8.01 -5.28
N PRO A 257 6.62 7.58 -4.17
CA PRO A 257 5.51 6.64 -4.21
C PRO A 257 4.36 7.16 -5.09
N PRO A 258 3.77 6.33 -5.95
CA PRO A 258 2.71 6.75 -6.85
C PRO A 258 1.48 7.24 -6.06
N PRO A 259 0.68 8.20 -6.60
CA PRO A 259 -0.52 8.72 -5.92
C PRO A 259 -1.64 7.68 -5.82
N VAL A 260 -1.61 6.68 -6.68
CA VAL A 260 -2.58 5.58 -6.76
C VAL A 260 -1.84 4.27 -6.58
N PHE A 261 -2.38 3.38 -5.77
CA PHE A 261 -1.82 2.04 -5.65
C PHE A 261 -2.37 1.15 -6.77
N HIS A 262 -1.47 0.63 -7.59
CA HIS A 262 -1.79 -0.48 -8.48
C HIS A 262 -0.56 -1.38 -8.60
N GLN A 263 -0.74 -2.65 -8.31
CA GLN A 263 0.30 -3.67 -8.38
C GLN A 263 -0.28 -4.93 -9.01
N SER A 264 0.53 -5.60 -9.84
CA SER A 264 0.13 -6.84 -10.52
C SER A 264 1.18 -7.92 -10.37
N LEU A 265 0.72 -9.15 -10.37
CA LEU A 265 1.54 -10.35 -10.48
C LEU A 265 1.06 -11.14 -11.69
N GLU A 266 1.97 -11.52 -12.56
CA GLU A 266 1.72 -12.39 -13.70
C GLU A 266 2.26 -13.79 -13.39
N PHE A 267 1.55 -14.83 -13.78
CA PHE A 267 1.92 -16.21 -13.50
C PHE A 267 2.49 -16.86 -14.75
N LEU A 268 3.59 -17.59 -14.59
CA LEU A 268 4.25 -18.32 -15.67
C LEU A 268 3.37 -19.41 -16.28
N ARG A 269 2.58 -20.05 -15.44
CA ARG A 269 1.58 -21.04 -15.81
C ARG A 269 0.25 -20.57 -15.25
N GLY A 270 -0.82 -20.80 -15.99
CA GLY A 270 -2.16 -20.52 -15.51
C GLY A 270 -2.44 -21.28 -14.21
N LEU A 271 -3.02 -20.59 -13.24
CA LEU A 271 -3.46 -21.18 -11.98
C LEU A 271 -4.88 -21.70 -12.15
N GLU A 272 -5.09 -22.99 -11.91
CA GLU A 272 -6.37 -23.68 -12.10
C GLU A 272 -7.32 -23.51 -10.90
N SER A 273 -6.77 -23.24 -9.70
CA SER A 273 -7.53 -23.13 -8.47
C SER A 273 -7.36 -21.76 -7.83
N VAL A 274 -8.46 -21.23 -7.28
CA VAL A 274 -8.46 -19.97 -6.51
C VAL A 274 -7.56 -20.08 -5.27
N ASP A 275 -7.41 -21.26 -4.67
CA ASP A 275 -6.52 -21.48 -3.53
C ASP A 275 -5.06 -21.11 -3.82
N MET A 276 -4.64 -21.25 -5.06
CA MET A 276 -3.27 -20.89 -5.49
C MET A 276 -3.04 -19.37 -5.45
N LEU A 277 -4.08 -18.56 -5.42
CA LEU A 277 -3.99 -17.11 -5.26
C LEU A 277 -3.67 -16.66 -3.83
N ARG A 278 -3.61 -17.56 -2.86
CA ARG A 278 -3.38 -17.23 -1.44
C ARG A 278 -2.11 -16.42 -1.22
N PHE A 279 -1.03 -16.89 -1.79
CA PHE A 279 0.27 -16.21 -1.72
C PHE A 279 0.28 -14.87 -2.50
N PRO A 280 -0.16 -14.79 -3.77
CA PRO A 280 -0.29 -13.54 -4.50
C PRO A 280 -1.11 -12.46 -3.78
N ILE A 281 -2.24 -12.83 -3.21
CA ILE A 281 -3.13 -11.91 -2.48
C ILE A 281 -2.43 -11.39 -1.23
N HIS A 282 -1.86 -12.30 -0.42
CA HIS A 282 -1.13 -11.91 0.78
C HIS A 282 -0.01 -10.92 0.46
N ARG A 283 0.76 -11.18 -0.61
CA ARG A 283 1.83 -10.30 -1.06
C ARG A 283 1.32 -8.93 -1.48
N LEU A 284 0.29 -8.87 -2.34
CA LEU A 284 -0.25 -7.60 -2.83
C LEU A 284 -0.95 -6.79 -1.72
N THR A 285 -1.60 -7.44 -0.76
CA THR A 285 -2.20 -6.75 0.39
C THR A 285 -1.16 -6.23 1.37
N GLN A 286 -0.01 -6.91 1.52
CA GLN A 286 1.12 -6.37 2.28
C GLN A 286 1.72 -5.14 1.60
N ASP A 287 1.95 -5.18 0.28
CA ASP A 287 2.45 -4.04 -0.49
C ASP A 287 1.48 -2.84 -0.38
N ALA A 288 0.17 -3.10 -0.45
CA ALA A 288 -0.87 -2.09 -0.27
C ALA A 288 -0.87 -1.49 1.15
N SER A 289 -0.77 -2.35 2.17
CA SER A 289 -0.67 -1.92 3.57
C SER A 289 0.54 -1.01 3.80
N HIS A 290 1.70 -1.38 3.28
CA HIS A 290 2.91 -0.55 3.36
C HIS A 290 2.71 0.81 2.67
N TRP A 291 2.13 0.82 1.47
CA TRP A 291 1.86 2.05 0.73
C TRP A 291 0.87 2.98 1.46
N LEU A 292 -0.20 2.43 2.05
CA LEU A 292 -1.17 3.18 2.83
C LEU A 292 -0.56 3.77 4.11
N LYS A 293 0.19 2.95 4.87
CA LYS A 293 0.84 3.36 6.12
C LYS A 293 1.88 4.46 5.89
N GLN A 294 2.69 4.36 4.84
CA GLN A 294 3.69 5.37 4.48
C GLN A 294 3.08 6.74 4.15
N ARG A 295 1.85 6.75 3.65
CA ARG A 295 1.11 7.97 3.32
C ARG A 295 0.19 8.45 4.44
N LEU A 296 0.17 7.74 5.57
CA LEU A 296 -0.78 7.98 6.66
C LEU A 296 -2.23 7.97 6.13
N CYS A 297 -2.54 7.02 5.26
CA CYS A 297 -3.84 6.86 4.63
C CYS A 297 -4.47 5.52 5.00
N THR A 298 -5.77 5.47 4.82
CA THR A 298 -6.61 4.27 4.89
C THR A 298 -7.45 4.16 3.63
N THR A 299 -7.98 2.99 3.33
CA THR A 299 -8.93 2.78 2.23
C THR A 299 -10.12 1.95 2.68
N SER A 300 -11.27 2.25 2.10
CA SER A 300 -12.48 1.44 2.21
C SER A 300 -12.89 0.81 0.88
N HIS A 301 -12.17 1.13 -0.21
CA HIS A 301 -12.50 0.65 -1.54
C HIS A 301 -11.26 0.11 -2.22
N MET A 302 -11.32 -1.14 -2.65
CA MET A 302 -10.29 -1.76 -3.49
C MET A 302 -10.93 -2.59 -4.58
N ARG A 303 -10.21 -2.78 -5.67
CA ARG A 303 -10.66 -3.57 -6.81
C ARG A 303 -9.55 -4.53 -7.22
N TRP A 304 -9.91 -5.79 -7.31
CA TRP A 304 -9.07 -6.81 -7.91
C TRP A 304 -9.44 -7.03 -9.36
N GLU A 305 -8.44 -7.29 -10.18
CA GLU A 305 -8.58 -7.70 -11.57
C GLU A 305 -7.82 -9.02 -11.73
N ILE A 306 -8.55 -10.04 -12.14
CA ILE A 306 -7.99 -11.38 -12.38
C ILE A 306 -7.98 -11.60 -13.89
N THR A 307 -6.80 -11.73 -14.46
CA THR A 307 -6.63 -12.01 -15.90
C THR A 307 -6.67 -13.50 -16.13
N LEU A 308 -7.52 -13.92 -17.03
CA LEU A 308 -7.69 -15.31 -17.44
C LEU A 308 -6.84 -15.62 -18.70
N GLU A 309 -6.63 -16.90 -19.00
CA GLU A 309 -5.85 -17.36 -20.15
C GLU A 309 -6.49 -16.95 -21.50
N ASP A 310 -7.82 -16.86 -21.55
CA ASP A 310 -8.58 -16.33 -22.69
C ASP A 310 -8.52 -14.80 -22.83
N ARG A 311 -7.67 -14.13 -22.03
CA ARG A 311 -7.51 -12.66 -21.92
C ARG A 311 -8.73 -11.91 -21.38
N GLN A 312 -9.73 -12.59 -20.88
CA GLN A 312 -10.81 -11.95 -20.15
C GLN A 312 -10.30 -11.48 -18.77
N ILE A 313 -10.90 -10.40 -18.28
CA ILE A 313 -10.55 -9.84 -16.95
C ILE A 313 -11.80 -9.92 -16.08
N GLU A 314 -11.69 -10.65 -15.01
CA GLU A 314 -12.71 -10.67 -13.98
C GLU A 314 -12.44 -9.57 -12.95
N HIS A 315 -13.45 -8.77 -12.65
CA HIS A 315 -13.38 -7.67 -11.69
C HIS A 315 -14.04 -8.07 -10.39
N LEU A 316 -13.31 -7.93 -9.28
CA LEU A 316 -13.79 -8.20 -7.94
C LEU A 316 -13.68 -6.92 -7.10
N PRO A 317 -14.74 -6.12 -7.02
CA PRO A 317 -14.78 -4.97 -6.13
C PRO A 317 -14.96 -5.41 -4.68
N ILE A 318 -14.17 -4.82 -3.78
CA ILE A 318 -14.27 -5.01 -2.33
C ILE A 318 -14.54 -3.63 -1.71
N VAL A 319 -15.64 -3.56 -0.97
CA VAL A 319 -16.02 -2.36 -0.21
C VAL A 319 -16.02 -2.75 1.26
N LEU A 320 -15.33 -1.96 2.08
CA LEU A 320 -15.23 -2.13 3.52
C LEU A 320 -16.11 -1.10 4.23
N ASN A 321 -16.67 -1.47 5.35
CA ASN A 321 -17.53 -0.61 6.16
C ASN A 321 -16.72 0.54 6.82
N SER A 322 -15.50 0.22 7.27
CA SER A 322 -14.58 1.21 7.80
C SER A 322 -13.26 1.25 7.03
N PRO A 323 -12.64 2.44 6.90
CA PRO A 323 -11.35 2.57 6.22
C PRO A 323 -10.23 1.90 7.00
N VAL A 324 -9.47 1.01 6.35
CA VAL A 324 -8.37 0.24 6.93
C VAL A 324 -7.05 0.45 6.19
N ASN A 325 -5.94 0.11 6.83
CA ASN A 325 -4.60 0.09 6.22
C ASN A 325 -3.78 -1.14 6.63
N ASP A 326 -4.39 -2.09 7.32
CA ASP A 326 -3.71 -3.32 7.73
C ASP A 326 -3.88 -4.42 6.68
N ALA A 327 -2.80 -5.20 6.46
CA ALA A 327 -2.77 -6.22 5.41
C ALA A 327 -3.82 -7.32 5.61
N SER A 328 -4.04 -7.77 6.85
CA SER A 328 -5.03 -8.81 7.16
C SER A 328 -6.45 -8.30 6.93
N ALA A 329 -6.74 -7.06 7.36
CA ALA A 329 -8.05 -6.43 7.14
C ALA A 329 -8.38 -6.21 5.65
N LEU A 330 -7.36 -6.07 4.78
CA LEU A 330 -7.53 -6.03 3.32
C LEU A 330 -7.68 -7.44 2.72
N ALA A 331 -6.96 -8.44 3.25
CA ALA A 331 -6.92 -9.79 2.71
C ALA A 331 -8.18 -10.60 3.03
N ASP A 332 -8.65 -10.55 4.29
CA ASP A 332 -9.78 -11.38 4.76
C ASP A 332 -11.06 -11.23 3.91
N PRO A 333 -11.60 -10.01 3.67
CA PRO A 333 -12.80 -9.84 2.85
C PRO A 333 -12.54 -10.17 1.37
N THR A 334 -11.31 -9.97 0.87
CA THR A 334 -10.91 -10.40 -0.47
C THR A 334 -11.04 -11.91 -0.59
N TRP A 335 -10.53 -12.63 0.41
CA TRP A 335 -10.54 -14.10 0.40
C TRP A 335 -11.97 -14.66 0.40
N ILE A 336 -12.83 -14.13 1.27
CA ILE A 336 -14.24 -14.54 1.34
C ILE A 336 -14.96 -14.37 -0.01
N ARG A 337 -14.66 -13.28 -0.73
CA ARG A 337 -15.25 -13.02 -2.05
C ARG A 337 -14.67 -13.92 -3.13
N LEU A 338 -13.39 -14.24 -3.07
CA LEU A 338 -12.72 -15.12 -4.02
C LEU A 338 -13.17 -16.59 -3.91
N GLU A 339 -13.51 -17.07 -2.72
CA GLU A 339 -14.07 -18.41 -2.52
C GLU A 339 -15.40 -18.62 -3.28
N GLN A 340 -16.10 -17.52 -3.61
CA GLN A 340 -17.34 -17.55 -4.39
C GLN A 340 -17.07 -17.51 -5.91
N LEU A 341 -15.83 -17.22 -6.32
CA LEU A 341 -15.46 -17.10 -7.71
C LEU A 341 -15.21 -18.50 -8.31
N GLN A 342 -15.80 -18.74 -9.46
CA GLN A 342 -15.53 -19.95 -10.26
C GLN A 342 -14.92 -19.49 -11.59
N PRO A 343 -13.57 -19.40 -11.68
CA PRO A 343 -12.93 -18.94 -12.90
C PRO A 343 -13.22 -19.95 -14.05
N ARG A 344 -13.56 -19.40 -15.21
CA ARG A 344 -13.94 -20.20 -16.40
C ARG A 344 -12.74 -20.80 -17.12
N SER A 345 -11.55 -20.23 -16.90
CA SER A 345 -10.28 -20.69 -17.45
C SER A 345 -9.14 -20.40 -16.48
N PRO A 346 -7.95 -20.99 -16.66
CA PRO A 346 -6.81 -20.76 -15.79
C PRO A 346 -6.47 -19.27 -15.64
N MET A 347 -6.12 -18.86 -14.44
CA MET A 347 -5.77 -17.47 -14.12
C MET A 347 -4.30 -17.22 -14.43
N THR A 348 -4.01 -16.24 -15.29
CA THR A 348 -2.65 -15.89 -15.73
C THR A 348 -2.07 -14.68 -15.02
N GLY A 349 -2.90 -13.91 -14.30
CA GLY A 349 -2.42 -12.77 -13.55
C GLY A 349 -3.47 -12.24 -12.57
N ILE A 350 -2.99 -11.49 -11.58
CA ILE A 350 -3.83 -10.79 -10.61
C ILE A 350 -3.30 -9.38 -10.38
N ARG A 351 -4.20 -8.42 -10.23
CA ARG A 351 -3.86 -7.01 -9.98
C ARG A 351 -4.75 -6.42 -8.89
N LEU A 352 -4.16 -5.63 -8.01
CA LEU A 352 -4.87 -4.87 -6.98
C LEU A 352 -4.81 -3.37 -7.28
N HIS A 353 -5.97 -2.72 -7.25
CA HIS A 353 -6.14 -1.28 -7.40
C HIS A 353 -6.74 -0.66 -6.14
N ILE A 354 -6.12 0.43 -5.64
CA ILE A 354 -6.68 1.30 -4.61
C ILE A 354 -6.61 2.74 -5.13
N GLN A 355 -7.75 3.32 -5.41
CA GLN A 355 -7.87 4.68 -5.94
C GLN A 355 -8.42 5.67 -4.91
N GLN A 356 -9.29 5.19 -4.02
CA GLN A 356 -9.91 6.01 -2.98
C GLN A 356 -9.16 5.80 -1.67
N VAL A 357 -8.52 6.87 -1.21
CA VAL A 357 -7.80 6.88 0.06
C VAL A 357 -8.34 8.00 0.94
N HIS A 358 -8.40 7.74 2.24
CA HIS A 358 -8.77 8.70 3.27
C HIS A 358 -7.52 9.02 4.10
N GLN A 359 -7.31 10.28 4.43
CA GLN A 359 -6.25 10.61 5.39
C GLN A 359 -6.58 9.96 6.74
N SER A 360 -5.66 9.16 7.24
CA SER A 360 -5.75 8.62 8.58
C SER A 360 -5.55 9.78 9.56
N SER A 361 -6.60 10.23 10.21
CA SER A 361 -6.41 11.01 11.42
C SER A 361 -5.67 10.12 12.42
N PRO A 362 -4.59 10.63 13.09
CA PRO A 362 -3.97 9.84 14.15
C PRO A 362 -5.09 9.42 15.10
N PRO A 363 -5.12 8.14 15.54
CA PRO A 363 -6.11 7.71 16.48
C PRO A 363 -6.03 8.70 17.65
N LYS A 364 -7.12 9.41 17.92
CA LYS A 364 -7.25 10.10 19.19
C LYS A 364 -7.04 8.99 20.21
N GLN A 365 -5.88 8.98 20.85
CA GLN A 365 -5.63 8.11 21.99
C GLN A 365 -6.52 8.61 23.15
N ASP A 366 -7.80 8.38 22.99
CA ASP A 366 -8.72 8.46 24.09
C ASP A 366 -8.53 7.15 24.85
N LEU A 367 -7.86 7.23 25.97
CA LEU A 367 -7.58 6.11 26.89
C LEU A 367 -8.87 5.35 27.30
N PHE A 368 -10.04 5.87 26.94
CA PHE A 368 -11.36 5.35 27.28
C PHE A 368 -12.17 4.82 26.08
N VAL A 369 -11.70 4.96 24.84
CA VAL A 369 -12.37 4.33 23.66
C VAL A 369 -12.00 2.85 23.62
N LYS A 370 -12.97 2.03 23.96
CA LYS A 370 -12.86 0.57 23.94
C LYS A 370 -12.66 0.08 22.51
N ALA A 371 -11.80 -0.92 22.34
CA ALA A 371 -11.49 -1.63 21.09
C ALA A 371 -12.72 -2.33 20.42
N HIS A 372 -13.92 -2.18 20.98
CA HIS A 372 -15.13 -2.87 20.53
C HIS A 372 -15.69 -2.42 19.17
N ASP A 373 -15.39 -1.17 18.73
CA ASP A 373 -15.92 -0.69 17.44
C ASP A 373 -15.22 -1.34 16.25
N THR A 374 -13.92 -1.61 16.36
CA THR A 374 -13.13 -2.27 15.32
C THR A 374 -13.57 -3.71 15.06
N ASP A 375 -13.92 -4.47 16.11
CA ASP A 375 -14.36 -5.87 15.99
C ASP A 375 -15.74 -5.96 15.34
N ARG A 376 -16.63 -5.02 15.65
CA ARG A 376 -17.97 -4.93 15.05
C ARG A 376 -17.87 -4.65 13.56
N ASP A 377 -17.05 -3.67 13.17
CA ASP A 377 -16.90 -3.26 11.77
C ASP A 377 -16.27 -4.39 10.94
N GLN A 378 -15.28 -5.09 11.47
CA GLN A 378 -14.70 -6.28 10.82
C GLN A 378 -15.72 -7.41 10.66
N LEU A 379 -16.61 -7.62 11.65
CA LEU A 379 -17.69 -8.59 11.52
C LEU A 379 -18.65 -8.20 10.40
N ILE A 380 -19.05 -6.93 10.32
CA ILE A 380 -19.93 -6.43 9.27
C ILE A 380 -19.26 -6.60 7.90
N ASP A 381 -17.95 -6.31 7.78
CA ASP A 381 -17.19 -6.47 6.53
C ASP A 381 -17.18 -7.95 6.08
N ARG A 382 -16.95 -8.89 6.99
CA ARG A 382 -17.02 -10.34 6.71
C ARG A 382 -18.41 -10.78 6.28
N LEU A 383 -19.44 -10.31 6.97
CA LEU A 383 -20.83 -10.62 6.61
C LEU A 383 -21.20 -10.03 5.26
N THR A 384 -20.81 -8.77 4.99
CA THR A 384 -21.04 -8.11 3.70
C THR A 384 -20.33 -8.82 2.56
N ALA A 385 -19.08 -9.26 2.79
CA ALA A 385 -18.33 -10.03 1.82
C ALA A 385 -19.00 -11.37 1.49
N ARG A 386 -19.63 -12.02 2.48
CA ARG A 386 -20.24 -13.34 2.32
C ARG A 386 -21.66 -13.30 1.77
N LEU A 387 -22.48 -12.35 2.23
CA LEU A 387 -23.92 -12.27 1.94
C LEU A 387 -24.25 -11.26 0.83
N GLY A 388 -23.35 -10.35 0.53
CA GLY A 388 -23.59 -9.20 -0.36
C GLY A 388 -24.02 -7.95 0.41
N SER A 389 -23.76 -6.78 -0.16
CA SER A 389 -24.04 -5.47 0.44
C SER A 389 -25.51 -5.21 0.67
N GLU A 390 -26.39 -5.80 -0.15
CA GLU A 390 -27.84 -5.62 -0.08
C GLU A 390 -28.49 -6.38 1.09
N CYS A 391 -27.80 -7.39 1.63
CA CYS A 391 -28.33 -8.19 2.74
C CYS A 391 -28.13 -7.52 4.11
N ILE A 392 -27.15 -6.62 4.23
CA ILE A 392 -26.85 -5.96 5.50
C ILE A 392 -27.34 -4.52 5.43
N LYS A 393 -28.36 -4.23 6.22
CA LYS A 393 -29.00 -2.92 6.27
C LYS A 393 -28.99 -2.39 7.68
N THR A 394 -28.80 -1.09 7.82
CA THR A 394 -28.85 -0.40 9.10
C THR A 394 -30.19 0.33 9.21
N PRO A 395 -30.91 0.22 10.35
CA PRO A 395 -32.08 1.03 10.57
C PRO A 395 -31.67 2.51 10.64
N CYS A 396 -32.24 3.30 9.75
CA CYS A 396 -32.02 4.75 9.73
C CYS A 396 -33.34 5.48 9.85
N ARG A 397 -33.29 6.62 10.50
CA ARG A 397 -34.45 7.46 10.70
C ARG A 397 -34.65 8.38 9.50
N GLN A 398 -35.90 8.47 9.01
CA GLN A 398 -36.29 9.39 7.97
C GLN A 398 -36.93 10.65 8.56
N GLN A 399 -36.90 11.75 7.82
CA GLN A 399 -37.58 12.99 8.21
C GLN A 399 -39.09 12.98 7.86
N ASP A 400 -39.71 11.80 7.87
CA ASP A 400 -41.13 11.67 7.66
C ASP A 400 -41.83 11.59 9.01
N PRO A 401 -42.82 12.45 9.30
CA PRO A 401 -43.56 12.42 10.55
C PRO A 401 -44.52 11.24 10.65
N ARG A 402 -44.86 10.57 9.53
CA ARG A 402 -45.68 9.34 9.53
C ARG A 402 -44.91 8.18 10.15
N PRO A 403 -45.44 7.50 11.19
CA PRO A 403 -44.72 6.47 11.92
C PRO A 403 -44.22 5.31 11.04
N GLU A 404 -45.03 4.93 10.05
CA GLU A 404 -44.72 3.85 9.09
C GLU A 404 -43.51 4.15 8.20
N TYR A 405 -43.24 5.44 7.95
CA TYR A 405 -42.12 5.91 7.11
C TYR A 405 -40.99 6.54 7.93
N ALA A 406 -41.16 6.68 9.24
CA ALA A 406 -40.17 7.29 10.11
C ALA A 406 -38.86 6.50 10.25
N ASN A 407 -38.91 5.18 10.00
CA ASN A 407 -37.77 4.29 10.05
C ASN A 407 -37.66 3.50 8.74
N GLN A 408 -36.49 3.51 8.14
CA GLN A 408 -36.20 2.76 6.94
C GLN A 408 -34.94 1.93 7.14
N LEU A 409 -34.86 0.80 6.47
CA LEU A 409 -33.65 0.01 6.42
C LEU A 409 -32.81 0.48 5.21
N ASP A 410 -31.64 1.03 5.43
CA ASP A 410 -30.75 1.50 4.39
C ASP A 410 -29.36 0.84 4.51
N THR A 411 -28.68 0.72 3.41
CA THR A 411 -27.28 0.29 3.38
C THR A 411 -26.31 1.38 3.85
N ARG A 412 -26.76 2.64 3.90
CA ARG A 412 -25.99 3.80 4.36
C ARG A 412 -26.76 4.55 5.43
N ALA A 413 -26.29 4.43 6.67
CA ALA A 413 -26.88 5.16 7.79
C ALA A 413 -26.63 6.68 7.62
N THR A 414 -27.67 7.43 7.32
CA THR A 414 -27.65 8.90 7.36
C THR A 414 -28.24 9.32 8.70
N VAL A 415 -27.42 9.90 9.57
CA VAL A 415 -27.88 10.39 10.86
C VAL A 415 -28.44 11.80 10.68
N TYR A 416 -29.76 11.94 10.74
CA TYR A 416 -30.41 13.24 10.81
C TYR A 416 -30.57 13.69 12.27
N PRO A 417 -30.38 15.00 12.56
CA PRO A 417 -30.64 15.53 13.88
C PRO A 417 -32.11 15.28 14.27
N LEU A 418 -32.31 14.82 15.50
CA LEU A 418 -33.63 14.49 16.03
C LEU A 418 -34.42 15.77 16.33
N PRO A 419 -35.56 16.01 15.68
CA PRO A 419 -36.51 16.98 16.20
C PRO A 419 -37.05 16.49 17.54
N HIS A 420 -37.45 17.43 18.43
CA HIS A 420 -38.16 17.09 19.66
C HIS A 420 -39.55 16.53 19.30
N LEU A 421 -39.61 15.21 19.18
CA LEU A 421 -40.87 14.51 18.96
C LEU A 421 -41.40 13.96 20.29
N PRO A 422 -42.75 13.88 20.45
CA PRO A 422 -43.35 13.15 21.55
C PRO A 422 -42.88 11.70 21.60
N PRO A 423 -42.96 11.03 22.73
CA PRO A 423 -42.63 9.60 22.87
C PRO A 423 -43.32 8.77 21.79
N ARG A 424 -42.62 7.84 21.17
CA ARG A 424 -43.10 6.89 20.18
C ARG A 424 -43.13 5.48 20.79
N PRO A 425 -44.08 4.62 20.40
CA PRO A 425 -44.14 3.25 20.87
C PRO A 425 -42.90 2.49 20.42
N ILE A 426 -42.48 1.53 21.24
CA ILE A 426 -41.39 0.60 20.90
C ILE A 426 -41.88 -0.42 19.87
N TRP A 427 -43.16 -0.76 19.90
CA TRP A 427 -43.76 -1.74 18.99
C TRP A 427 -44.82 -1.08 18.11
N LEU A 428 -44.55 -0.88 16.85
CA LEU A 428 -45.54 -0.42 15.87
C LEU A 428 -46.23 -1.61 15.21
N LEU A 429 -47.56 -1.50 15.07
CA LEU A 429 -48.35 -2.45 14.30
C LEU A 429 -48.39 -2.06 12.83
N HIS A 430 -48.09 -3.00 11.96
CA HIS A 430 -48.16 -2.77 10.52
C HIS A 430 -48.79 -3.97 9.81
N PRO A 431 -50.01 -3.86 9.32
CA PRO A 431 -50.93 -2.71 9.36
C PRO A 431 -51.46 -2.38 10.76
N PRO A 432 -51.89 -1.11 11.01
CA PRO A 432 -52.60 -0.76 12.23
C PRO A 432 -53.88 -1.57 12.41
N GLU A 433 -54.30 -1.83 13.66
CA GLU A 433 -55.48 -2.62 13.97
C GLU A 433 -56.68 -1.71 14.18
N ALA A 434 -57.81 -1.99 13.50
CA ALA A 434 -59.03 -1.22 13.66
C ALA A 434 -59.71 -1.50 15.02
N LEU A 435 -60.02 -0.46 15.78
CA LEU A 435 -60.67 -0.62 17.09
C LEU A 435 -62.20 -0.87 16.98
N GLY A 436 -62.82 -0.61 15.85
CA GLY A 436 -64.24 -0.82 15.60
C GLY A 436 -65.20 0.03 16.45
N ALA A 437 -64.71 0.70 17.49
CA ALA A 437 -65.46 1.52 18.43
C ALA A 437 -64.67 2.72 18.91
N SER A 438 -65.26 3.57 19.75
CA SER A 438 -64.49 4.64 20.44
C SER A 438 -63.42 4.00 21.38
N PRO A 439 -62.30 4.68 21.67
CA PRO A 439 -61.25 4.14 22.51
C PRO A 439 -61.75 3.60 23.87
N GLU A 440 -62.67 4.32 24.50
CA GLU A 440 -63.24 3.94 25.80
C GLU A 440 -64.04 2.65 25.71
N ASN A 441 -64.85 2.51 24.67
CA ASN A 441 -65.62 1.28 24.42
C ASN A 441 -64.75 0.08 24.02
N ALA A 442 -63.56 0.38 23.46
CA ALA A 442 -62.56 -0.65 23.16
C ALA A 442 -61.59 -0.91 24.32
N GLY A 443 -61.89 -0.40 25.51
CA GLY A 443 -61.09 -0.65 26.72
C GLY A 443 -59.84 0.22 26.90
N HIS A 444 -59.72 1.32 26.15
CA HIS A 444 -58.59 2.26 26.25
C HIS A 444 -59.02 3.54 27.00
N ARG A 445 -58.31 3.89 28.05
CA ARG A 445 -58.44 5.21 28.70
C ARG A 445 -57.38 6.15 28.15
N LEU A 446 -57.78 7.28 27.57
CA LEU A 446 -56.86 8.26 27.05
C LEU A 446 -56.08 8.92 28.18
N LEU A 447 -54.74 8.96 28.06
CA LEU A 447 -53.82 9.55 29.03
C LEU A 447 -53.24 10.85 28.56
N GLN A 448 -52.81 10.93 27.29
CA GLN A 448 -52.14 12.10 26.72
C GLN A 448 -52.46 12.23 25.22
N GLY A 449 -52.54 13.48 24.73
CA GLY A 449 -52.80 13.81 23.34
C GLY A 449 -53.86 14.91 23.21
N PRO A 450 -54.32 15.25 21.99
CA PRO A 450 -53.89 14.60 20.74
C PRO A 450 -52.59 15.23 20.16
N GLU A 451 -51.75 14.40 19.58
CA GLU A 451 -50.74 14.82 18.63
C GLU A 451 -51.31 14.76 17.21
N ARG A 452 -51.22 15.83 16.46
CA ARG A 452 -51.69 15.90 15.05
C ARG A 452 -50.55 15.63 14.11
N ILE A 453 -50.70 14.61 13.24
CA ILE A 453 -49.80 14.32 12.13
C ILE A 453 -50.59 14.52 10.84
N GLU A 454 -50.11 15.48 10.04
CA GLU A 454 -50.67 15.80 8.72
C GLU A 454 -49.49 15.88 7.73
N SER A 455 -49.40 14.87 6.86
CA SER A 455 -48.24 14.69 6.00
C SER A 455 -48.62 13.83 4.78
N GLY A 456 -47.73 13.73 3.79
CA GLY A 456 -47.92 12.87 2.64
C GLY A 456 -48.89 13.41 1.58
N TRP A 457 -49.20 14.71 1.60
CA TRP A 457 -50.07 15.34 0.59
C TRP A 457 -49.38 15.39 -0.80
N TRP A 458 -48.07 15.18 -0.83
CA TRP A 458 -47.26 15.17 -2.05
C TRP A 458 -47.06 13.75 -2.65
N ASP A 459 -47.45 12.74 -1.94
CA ASP A 459 -47.41 11.34 -2.39
C ASP A 459 -48.85 10.76 -2.41
N PHE A 460 -49.00 9.52 -2.81
CA PHE A 460 -50.31 8.87 -2.92
C PHE A 460 -50.88 8.32 -1.60
N GLU A 461 -50.20 8.59 -0.48
CA GLU A 461 -50.57 8.07 0.85
C GLU A 461 -50.67 9.20 1.90
N PRO A 462 -51.62 10.13 1.73
CA PRO A 462 -51.79 11.25 2.64
C PRO A 462 -52.26 10.76 4.02
N ALA A 463 -51.63 11.24 5.06
CA ALA A 463 -52.03 10.96 6.44
C ALA A 463 -52.52 12.24 7.13
N CYS A 464 -53.77 12.20 7.61
CA CYS A 464 -54.35 13.23 8.47
C CYS A 464 -54.89 12.55 9.72
N ARG A 465 -54.07 12.42 10.77
CA ARG A 465 -54.35 11.59 11.91
C ARG A 465 -54.11 12.33 13.22
N ARG A 466 -54.94 12.06 14.24
CA ARG A 466 -54.70 12.52 15.60
C ARG A 466 -54.35 11.33 16.48
N TYR A 467 -53.25 11.41 17.19
CA TYR A 467 -52.73 10.32 18.00
C TYR A 467 -52.88 10.62 19.49
N TRP A 468 -53.14 9.59 20.24
CA TRP A 468 -53.21 9.60 21.71
C TRP A 468 -52.42 8.45 22.30
N ILE A 469 -51.90 8.65 23.51
CA ILE A 469 -51.40 7.61 24.38
C ILE A 469 -52.57 7.22 25.25
N GLY A 470 -52.91 5.93 25.27
CA GLY A 470 -53.97 5.35 26.03
C GLY A 470 -53.50 4.21 26.95
N LEU A 471 -54.25 3.94 28.02
CA LEU A 471 -54.02 2.82 28.89
C LEU A 471 -55.10 1.73 28.58
N PHE A 472 -54.65 0.60 28.07
CA PHE A 472 -55.50 -0.55 27.74
C PHE A 472 -55.65 -1.49 28.93
N GLN A 473 -56.89 -1.76 29.35
CA GLN A 473 -57.23 -2.68 30.43
C GLN A 473 -56.40 -2.44 31.72
N GLN A 474 -56.03 -1.21 32.00
CA GLN A 474 -55.21 -0.80 33.14
C GLN A 474 -53.81 -1.44 33.24
N GLN A 475 -53.29 -2.04 32.15
CA GLN A 475 -52.02 -2.78 32.17
C GLN A 475 -51.05 -2.37 31.11
N ARG A 476 -51.50 -2.01 29.91
CA ARG A 476 -50.64 -1.74 28.75
C ARG A 476 -50.79 -0.32 28.24
N ILE A 477 -49.70 0.32 27.90
CA ILE A 477 -49.72 1.64 27.28
C ILE A 477 -49.79 1.47 25.76
N SER A 478 -50.92 1.93 25.20
CA SER A 478 -51.25 1.85 23.78
C SER A 478 -51.03 3.16 23.09
N TRP A 479 -50.73 3.14 21.78
CA TRP A 479 -50.73 4.26 20.90
C TRP A 479 -51.82 4.12 19.89
N ILE A 480 -52.81 4.99 19.96
CA ILE A 480 -54.03 4.91 19.15
C ILE A 480 -54.19 6.21 18.37
N TYR A 481 -54.81 6.13 17.21
CA TYR A 481 -55.13 7.34 16.44
C TYR A 481 -56.56 7.29 15.89
N GLN A 482 -57.07 8.50 15.65
CA GLN A 482 -58.26 8.72 14.84
C GLN A 482 -57.87 9.28 13.49
N ASP A 483 -58.23 8.58 12.44
CA ASP A 483 -58.15 9.10 11.07
C ASP A 483 -59.18 10.21 10.87
N GLN A 484 -58.72 11.38 10.41
CA GLN A 484 -59.59 12.55 10.35
C GLN A 484 -60.53 12.57 9.13
N HIS A 485 -60.24 11.74 8.12
CA HIS A 485 -61.14 11.58 6.96
C HIS A 485 -62.27 10.55 7.26
N SER A 486 -61.90 9.39 7.66
CA SER A 486 -62.86 8.29 7.93
C SER A 486 -63.49 8.37 9.33
N LYS A 487 -62.94 9.18 10.26
CA LYS A 487 -63.33 9.25 11.67
C LYS A 487 -63.18 7.94 12.42
N SER A 488 -62.56 6.93 11.83
CA SER A 488 -62.33 5.61 12.43
C SER A 488 -61.13 5.66 13.37
N TRP A 489 -61.16 4.76 14.38
CA TRP A 489 -60.14 4.61 15.38
C TRP A 489 -59.28 3.37 15.11
N TRP A 490 -57.98 3.51 15.37
CA TRP A 490 -56.97 2.53 15.08
C TRP A 490 -55.95 2.42 16.21
N LEU A 491 -55.53 1.19 16.49
CA LEU A 491 -54.37 0.91 17.34
C LEU A 491 -53.13 0.88 16.45
N ALA A 492 -52.19 1.78 16.75
CA ALA A 492 -50.95 1.94 15.96
C ALA A 492 -49.76 1.21 16.61
N GLY A 493 -49.79 0.99 17.93
CA GLY A 493 -48.70 0.33 18.59
C GLY A 493 -48.77 0.28 20.10
N TRP A 494 -47.72 -0.29 20.73
CA TRP A 494 -47.57 -0.49 22.13
C TRP A 494 -46.24 0.10 22.66
N PHE A 495 -46.30 0.75 23.83
CA PHE A 495 -45.09 1.30 24.47
C PHE A 495 -44.38 0.27 25.33
N THR A 496 -45.09 -0.73 25.83
CA THR A 496 -44.58 -1.85 26.66
C THR A 496 -45.35 -3.11 26.37
#